data_e3ec74c2ab6f463edebbf3b21eb065bf
#
_entry.id   e3ec74c2ab6f463edebbf3b21eb065bf
#
_cell.length_a   1.000
_cell.length_b   1.000
_cell.length_c   1.000
_cell.angle_alpha   90.00
_cell.angle_beta   90.00
_cell.angle_gamma   90.00
#
_symmetry.space_group_name_H-M   'P 1'
#
loop_
_entity.id
_entity.type
_entity.pdbx_description
1 polymer ?
#
loop_
_entity_poly.entity_id
_entity_poly.type
_entity_poly.pdbx_seq_one_letter_code
_entity_poly.pdbx_strand_id
1 'polypeptide(L)'
;MRGISFTCTVQYYNELYEGAVSVAKNGDTDIEITSPEGLAGLKLHFKGDAVTAEYSGLNYNASLSEMPEGMAFTYLYEILRDTKGGEVSLENDKYFTENKSGSRRYRLYLGATGLPISAEDPSSGFSAEFKKASVN
;
A
#
# COMPACT_ATOMS: atom_id res chain seq x y z
N MET A 1 3.63 17.93 -7.59
CA MET A 1 2.77 16.74 -7.51
C MET A 1 1.94 16.79 -6.22
N ARG A 2 0.67 16.57 -6.32
CA ARG A 2 -0.20 16.51 -5.15
C ARG A 2 -0.20 15.11 -4.55
N GLY A 3 -0.59 14.99 -3.29
CA GLY A 3 -0.81 13.72 -2.67
C GLY A 3 -2.06 13.03 -3.19
N ILE A 4 -2.23 11.76 -2.86
CA ILE A 4 -3.41 10.99 -3.23
C ILE A 4 -3.98 10.30 -2.00
N SER A 5 -5.28 10.06 -2.02
CA SER A 5 -5.97 9.33 -0.96
C SER A 5 -6.91 8.30 -1.59
N PHE A 6 -7.03 7.16 -0.97
CA PHE A 6 -7.93 6.10 -1.41
C PHE A 6 -8.26 5.16 -0.25
N THR A 7 -9.31 4.38 -0.41
CA THR A 7 -9.58 3.25 0.47
C THR A 7 -9.11 1.98 -0.23
N CYS A 8 -8.72 0.98 0.52
CA CYS A 8 -8.24 -0.26 -0.06
C CYS A 8 -8.77 -1.47 0.67
N THR A 9 -8.92 -2.55 -0.09
CA THR A 9 -9.19 -3.89 0.42
C THR A 9 -7.99 -4.74 0.04
N VAL A 10 -7.34 -5.33 1.02
CA VAL A 10 -6.13 -6.12 0.82
C VAL A 10 -6.39 -7.56 1.23
N GLN A 11 -6.04 -8.49 0.37
CA GLN A 11 -6.06 -9.92 0.67
C GLN A 11 -4.62 -10.43 0.71
N TYR A 12 -4.25 -11.09 1.82
CA TYR A 12 -2.89 -11.58 2.00
C TYR A 12 -2.93 -12.81 2.92
N TYR A 13 -2.40 -13.92 2.44
CA TYR A 13 -2.43 -15.20 3.16
C TYR A 13 -3.83 -15.59 3.65
N ASN A 14 -4.83 -15.43 2.78
CA ASN A 14 -6.24 -15.75 3.06
C ASN A 14 -6.90 -14.86 4.12
N GLU A 15 -6.23 -13.77 4.53
CA GLU A 15 -6.82 -12.78 5.43
C GLU A 15 -7.23 -11.56 4.63
N LEU A 16 -8.35 -10.97 5.02
CA LEU A 16 -8.88 -9.77 4.36
C LEU A 16 -8.75 -8.57 5.29
N TYR A 17 -8.15 -7.52 4.76
CA TYR A 17 -7.94 -6.26 5.48
C TYR A 17 -8.54 -5.10 4.71
N GLU A 18 -9.03 -4.10 5.43
CA GLU A 18 -9.50 -2.86 4.83
C GLU A 18 -8.84 -1.68 5.52
N GLY A 19 -8.57 -0.63 4.77
CA GLY A 19 -7.95 0.57 5.31
C GLY A 19 -8.11 1.78 4.43
N ALA A 20 -7.81 2.93 5.01
CA ALA A 20 -7.75 4.20 4.30
C ALA A 20 -6.30 4.60 4.18
N VAL A 21 -5.88 4.98 2.98
CA VAL A 21 -4.49 5.29 2.67
C VAL A 21 -4.40 6.73 2.16
N SER A 22 -3.42 7.47 2.66
CA SER A 22 -3.11 8.81 2.19
C SER A 22 -1.62 8.87 1.92
N VAL A 23 -1.25 9.22 0.68
CA VAL A 23 0.15 9.36 0.26
C VAL A 23 0.41 10.83 0.01
N ALA A 24 1.34 11.41 0.76
CA ALA A 24 1.71 12.79 0.59
C ALA A 24 2.61 12.97 -0.64
N LYS A 25 2.73 14.22 -1.08
CA LYS A 25 3.57 14.58 -2.23
C LYS A 25 5.01 14.05 -2.11
N ASN A 26 5.57 14.07 -0.90
CA ASN A 26 6.94 13.62 -0.66
C ASN A 26 7.06 12.11 -0.47
N GLY A 27 5.94 11.37 -0.55
CA GLY A 27 5.93 9.93 -0.40
C GLY A 27 5.58 9.43 0.99
N ASP A 28 5.48 10.30 1.99
CA ASP A 28 5.03 9.89 3.32
C ASP A 28 3.63 9.30 3.21
N THR A 29 3.40 8.17 3.86
CA THR A 29 2.16 7.43 3.70
C THR A 29 1.53 7.16 5.06
N ASP A 30 0.24 7.49 5.17
CA ASP A 30 -0.57 7.20 6.35
C ASP A 30 -1.60 6.16 6.00
N ILE A 31 -1.72 5.12 6.83
CA ILE A 31 -2.70 4.07 6.66
C ILE A 31 -3.46 3.90 7.97
N GLU A 32 -4.78 3.99 7.90
CA GLU A 32 -5.63 3.67 9.04
C GLU A 32 -6.38 2.39 8.73
N ILE A 33 -6.17 1.37 9.53
CA ILE A 33 -6.83 0.07 9.34
C ILE A 33 -8.25 0.16 9.88
N THR A 34 -9.23 -0.22 9.07
CA THR A 34 -10.64 -0.20 9.44
C THR A 34 -11.22 -1.59 9.66
N SER A 35 -10.59 -2.62 9.10
CA SER A 35 -11.00 -4.02 9.25
C SER A 35 -9.77 -4.93 9.16
N PRO A 36 -9.68 -6.01 9.89
CA PRO A 36 -10.68 -6.59 10.80
C PRO A 36 -10.81 -5.81 12.11
N GLU A 37 -11.88 -6.10 12.84
CA GLU A 37 -12.23 -5.38 14.07
C GLU A 37 -11.09 -5.31 15.08
N GLY A 38 -10.34 -6.39 15.23
CA GLY A 38 -9.22 -6.42 16.17
C GLY A 38 -8.08 -5.48 15.84
N LEU A 39 -8.02 -4.99 14.60
CA LEU A 39 -7.00 -4.03 14.15
C LEU A 39 -7.60 -2.66 13.84
N ALA A 40 -8.92 -2.53 13.90
CA ALA A 40 -9.59 -1.28 13.58
C ALA A 40 -9.11 -0.15 14.48
N GLY A 41 -8.75 0.98 13.86
CA GLY A 41 -8.20 2.14 14.56
C GLY A 41 -6.68 2.17 14.64
N LEU A 42 -6.00 1.10 14.24
CA LEU A 42 -4.54 1.10 14.14
C LEU A 42 -4.14 2.03 13.00
N LYS A 43 -3.26 2.97 13.30
CA LYS A 43 -2.72 3.90 12.30
C LYS A 43 -1.24 3.62 12.10
N LEU A 44 -0.85 3.51 10.84
CA LEU A 44 0.54 3.32 10.46
C LEU A 44 1.00 4.55 9.69
N HIS A 45 2.13 5.10 10.08
CA HIS A 45 2.72 6.25 9.41
C HIS A 45 4.10 5.84 8.90
N PHE A 46 4.26 5.89 7.60
CA PHE A 46 5.52 5.50 6.93
C PHE A 46 6.23 6.73 6.39
N LYS A 47 7.50 6.84 6.75
CA LYS A 47 8.35 7.92 6.24
C LYS A 47 9.70 7.31 5.89
N GLY A 48 9.94 7.09 4.58
CA GLY A 48 11.11 6.35 4.14
C GLY A 48 11.14 4.96 4.76
N ASP A 49 12.17 4.64 5.51
CA ASP A 49 12.29 3.35 6.19
C ASP A 49 11.80 3.39 7.64
N ALA A 50 11.27 4.53 8.08
CA ALA A 50 10.75 4.67 9.44
C ALA A 50 9.25 4.40 9.45
N VAL A 51 8.78 3.71 10.48
CA VAL A 51 7.37 3.39 10.69
C VAL A 51 6.97 3.81 12.09
N THR A 52 5.88 4.55 12.20
CA THR A 52 5.25 4.84 13.48
C THR A 52 3.89 4.19 13.50
N ALA A 53 3.62 3.36 14.49
CA ALA A 53 2.31 2.75 14.70
C ALA A 53 1.64 3.40 15.89
N GLU A 54 0.37 3.76 15.75
CA GLU A 54 -0.42 4.37 16.81
C GLU A 54 -1.71 3.59 17.02
N TYR A 55 -1.95 3.17 18.25
CA TYR A 55 -3.16 2.46 18.61
C TYR A 55 -3.56 2.78 20.03
N SER A 56 -4.80 3.24 20.24
CA SER A 56 -5.35 3.57 21.55
C SER A 56 -4.46 4.53 22.36
N GLY A 57 -3.84 5.51 21.68
CA GLY A 57 -2.98 6.49 22.32
C GLY A 57 -1.55 6.03 22.58
N LEU A 58 -1.23 4.80 22.25
CA LEU A 58 0.14 4.27 22.35
C LEU A 58 0.84 4.42 21.01
N ASN A 59 2.10 4.83 21.05
CA ASN A 59 2.92 5.02 19.86
C ASN A 59 4.12 4.09 19.88
N TYR A 60 4.38 3.48 18.72
CA TYR A 60 5.56 2.66 18.48
C TYR A 60 6.34 3.21 17.32
N ASN A 61 7.66 3.26 17.47
CA ASN A 61 8.56 3.63 16.38
C ASN A 61 9.42 2.42 16.02
N ALA A 62 9.53 2.14 14.73
CA ALA A 62 10.31 1.03 14.23
C ALA A 62 10.87 1.37 12.86
N SER A 63 11.82 0.57 12.37
CA SER A 63 12.23 0.63 10.96
C SER A 63 11.47 -0.43 10.19
N LEU A 64 11.40 -0.27 8.85
CA LEU A 64 10.76 -1.26 7.99
C LEU A 64 11.35 -2.65 8.19
N SER A 65 12.67 -2.74 8.36
CA SER A 65 13.34 -4.02 8.56
C SER A 65 12.95 -4.72 9.85
N GLU A 66 12.42 -3.98 10.82
CA GLU A 66 11.96 -4.53 12.09
C GLU A 66 10.50 -4.98 12.06
N MET A 67 9.76 -4.60 11.02
CA MET A 67 8.36 -4.99 10.90
C MET A 67 8.25 -6.47 10.58
N PRO A 68 7.29 -7.19 11.16
CA PRO A 68 7.13 -8.62 10.87
C PRO A 68 6.86 -8.87 9.39
N GLU A 69 7.42 -9.95 8.86
CA GLU A 69 7.04 -10.41 7.53
C GLU A 69 5.57 -10.78 7.56
N GLY A 70 4.87 -10.53 6.46
CA GLY A 70 3.46 -10.86 6.37
C GLY A 70 2.52 -9.75 6.84
N MET A 71 3.04 -8.58 7.21
CA MET A 71 2.18 -7.42 7.45
C MET A 71 1.71 -6.85 6.12
N ALA A 72 0.42 -7.06 5.83
CA ALA A 72 -0.17 -6.68 4.55
C ALA A 72 0.04 -5.20 4.20
N PHE A 73 -0.13 -4.31 5.16
CA PHE A 73 -0.03 -2.89 4.88
C PHE A 73 1.41 -2.41 4.74
N THR A 74 2.37 -3.07 5.40
CA THR A 74 3.79 -2.78 5.16
C THR A 74 4.16 -3.17 3.73
N TYR A 75 3.68 -4.33 3.27
CA TYR A 75 3.87 -4.76 1.89
C TYR A 75 3.25 -3.77 0.91
N LEU A 76 2.03 -3.32 1.19
CA LEU A 76 1.35 -2.33 0.36
C LEU A 76 2.18 -1.04 0.24
N TYR A 77 2.70 -0.55 1.36
CA TYR A 77 3.55 0.63 1.35
C TYR A 77 4.80 0.43 0.47
N GLU A 78 5.44 -0.72 0.59
CA GLU A 78 6.62 -1.04 -0.22
C GLU A 78 6.28 -1.04 -1.71
N ILE A 79 5.14 -1.61 -2.10
CA ILE A 79 4.69 -1.59 -3.48
C ILE A 79 4.50 -0.15 -3.97
N LEU A 80 3.78 0.66 -3.21
CA LEU A 80 3.51 2.04 -3.59
C LEU A 80 4.79 2.87 -3.70
N ARG A 81 5.75 2.65 -2.81
CA ARG A 81 7.02 3.34 -2.82
C ARG A 81 7.89 2.92 -4.00
N ASP A 82 8.03 1.62 -4.20
CA ASP A 82 8.98 1.07 -5.17
C ASP A 82 8.50 1.20 -6.62
N THR A 83 7.19 1.27 -6.85
CA THR A 83 6.65 1.46 -8.20
C THR A 83 6.58 2.92 -8.61
N LYS A 84 6.83 3.84 -7.68
CA LYS A 84 6.81 5.27 -7.98
C LYS A 84 7.94 5.60 -8.97
N GLY A 85 7.57 6.21 -10.10
CA GLY A 85 8.53 6.55 -11.13
C GLY A 85 8.93 5.40 -12.05
N GLY A 86 8.30 4.23 -11.90
CA GLY A 86 8.53 3.10 -12.79
C GLY A 86 7.91 3.34 -14.16
N GLU A 87 8.38 2.59 -15.15
CA GLU A 87 7.81 2.65 -16.48
C GLU A 87 6.40 2.09 -16.49
N VAL A 88 5.50 2.78 -17.20
CA VAL A 88 4.13 2.34 -17.36
C VAL A 88 4.01 1.54 -18.66
N SER A 89 3.48 0.35 -18.55
CA SER A 89 3.22 -0.54 -19.69
C SER A 89 1.71 -0.65 -19.92
N LEU A 90 1.33 -1.04 -21.13
CA LEU A 90 -0.06 -1.27 -21.49
C LEU A 90 -0.22 -2.70 -21.97
N GLU A 91 -1.14 -3.44 -21.35
CA GLU A 91 -1.43 -4.83 -21.72
C GLU A 91 -2.91 -5.10 -21.48
N ASN A 92 -3.59 -5.62 -22.48
CA ASN A 92 -5.04 -5.92 -22.41
C ASN A 92 -5.87 -4.71 -21.95
N ASP A 93 -5.54 -3.52 -22.47
CA ASP A 93 -6.19 -2.24 -22.14
C ASP A 93 -5.99 -1.81 -20.69
N LYS A 94 -4.99 -2.39 -19.99
CA LYS A 94 -4.65 -2.01 -18.62
C LYS A 94 -3.25 -1.41 -18.56
N TYR A 95 -3.15 -0.27 -17.88
CA TYR A 95 -1.88 0.36 -17.59
C TYR A 95 -1.33 -0.22 -16.28
N PHE A 96 -0.05 -0.53 -16.25
CA PHE A 96 0.55 -1.05 -15.03
C PHE A 96 2.04 -0.71 -14.95
N THR A 97 2.57 -0.73 -13.74
CA THR A 97 4.00 -0.74 -13.49
C THR A 97 4.34 -2.08 -12.82
N GLU A 98 5.51 -2.61 -13.13
CA GLU A 98 5.97 -3.88 -12.58
C GLU A 98 7.33 -3.68 -11.95
N ASN A 99 7.54 -4.29 -10.79
CA ASN A 99 8.82 -4.23 -10.12
C ASN A 99 9.13 -5.55 -9.44
N LYS A 100 10.42 -5.76 -9.18
CA LYS A 100 10.91 -6.93 -8.46
C LYS A 100 11.74 -6.44 -7.28
N SER A 101 11.50 -7.04 -6.12
CA SER A 101 12.29 -6.79 -4.93
C SER A 101 12.63 -8.14 -4.31
N GLY A 102 13.87 -8.58 -4.48
CA GLY A 102 14.27 -9.91 -4.05
C GLY A 102 13.47 -10.99 -4.78
N SER A 103 12.77 -11.83 -4.05
CA SER A 103 11.91 -12.88 -4.61
C SER A 103 10.52 -12.39 -4.95
N ARG A 104 10.19 -11.14 -4.61
CA ARG A 104 8.87 -10.57 -4.85
C ARG A 104 8.79 -9.97 -6.24
N ARG A 105 7.68 -10.22 -6.92
CA ARG A 105 7.35 -9.59 -8.21
C ARG A 105 5.93 -9.09 -8.11
N TYR A 106 5.72 -7.80 -8.24
CA TYR A 106 4.41 -7.21 -8.10
C TYR A 106 4.10 -6.24 -9.21
N ARG A 107 2.79 -6.08 -9.46
CA ARG A 107 2.27 -5.11 -10.43
C ARG A 107 1.34 -4.14 -9.71
N LEU A 108 1.45 -2.89 -10.08
CA LEU A 108 0.51 -1.85 -9.69
C LEU A 108 -0.25 -1.41 -10.93
N TYR A 109 -1.56 -1.61 -10.93
CA TYR A 109 -2.41 -1.22 -12.05
C TYR A 109 -2.93 0.20 -11.85
N LEU A 110 -2.95 0.97 -12.94
CA LEU A 110 -3.32 2.38 -12.93
C LEU A 110 -4.54 2.60 -13.81
N GLY A 111 -5.39 3.54 -13.40
CA GLY A 111 -6.50 3.99 -14.24
C GLY A 111 -6.01 4.99 -15.29
N ALA A 112 -6.94 5.41 -16.16
CA ALA A 112 -6.64 6.35 -17.25
C ALA A 112 -6.13 7.70 -16.75
N THR A 113 -6.46 8.06 -15.50
CA THR A 113 -6.00 9.31 -14.88
C THR A 113 -4.65 9.18 -14.19
N GLY A 114 -4.06 7.98 -14.18
CA GLY A 114 -2.80 7.71 -13.49
C GLY A 114 -2.95 7.35 -12.01
N LEU A 115 -4.19 7.34 -11.49
CA LEU A 115 -4.43 6.93 -10.11
C LEU A 115 -4.41 5.41 -9.98
N PRO A 116 -3.91 4.88 -8.85
CA PRO A 116 -3.86 3.43 -8.67
C PRO A 116 -5.26 2.83 -8.54
N ILE A 117 -5.47 1.65 -9.12
CA ILE A 117 -6.73 0.91 -9.02
C ILE A 117 -6.56 -0.46 -8.36
N SER A 118 -5.42 -1.10 -8.50
CA SER A 118 -5.16 -2.38 -7.85
C SER A 118 -3.67 -2.69 -7.84
N ALA A 119 -3.29 -3.63 -6.97
CA ALA A 119 -1.93 -4.16 -6.94
C ALA A 119 -2.00 -5.66 -6.70
N GLU A 120 -1.02 -6.39 -7.21
CA GLU A 120 -0.97 -7.83 -6.99
C GLU A 120 0.45 -8.38 -7.00
N ASP A 121 0.66 -9.43 -6.22
CA ASP A 121 1.84 -10.27 -6.27
C ASP A 121 1.36 -11.72 -6.14
N PRO A 122 1.12 -12.41 -7.26
CA PRO A 122 0.64 -13.78 -7.22
C PRO A 122 1.57 -14.74 -6.48
N SER A 123 2.88 -14.46 -6.49
CA SER A 123 3.86 -15.35 -5.86
C SER A 123 3.75 -15.36 -4.33
N SER A 124 3.25 -14.29 -3.73
CA SER A 124 3.08 -14.20 -2.27
C SER A 124 1.61 -14.25 -1.84
N GLY A 125 0.68 -14.38 -2.78
CA GLY A 125 -0.75 -14.38 -2.46
C GLY A 125 -1.29 -13.02 -2.04
N PHE A 126 -0.61 -11.95 -2.43
CA PHE A 126 -1.03 -10.59 -2.13
C PHE A 126 -1.88 -10.01 -3.26
N SER A 127 -3.01 -9.41 -2.92
CA SER A 127 -3.79 -8.60 -3.86
C SER A 127 -4.46 -7.46 -3.12
N ALA A 128 -4.60 -6.32 -3.80
CA ALA A 128 -5.24 -5.15 -3.22
C ALA A 128 -6.09 -4.46 -4.27
N GLU A 129 -7.27 -3.99 -3.86
CA GLU A 129 -8.13 -3.15 -4.69
C GLU A 129 -8.24 -1.79 -4.05
N PHE A 130 -8.13 -0.74 -4.84
CA PHE A 130 -8.19 0.64 -4.39
C PHE A 130 -9.48 1.27 -4.89
N LYS A 131 -10.20 1.94 -3.99
CA LYS A 131 -11.47 2.58 -4.28
C LYS A 131 -11.43 4.04 -3.87
N LYS A 132 -12.24 4.85 -4.52
CA LYS A 132 -12.40 6.28 -4.20
C LYS A 132 -11.06 7.02 -4.25
N ALA A 133 -10.18 6.63 -5.16
CA ALA A 133 -8.90 7.32 -5.31
C ALA A 133 -9.13 8.75 -5.78
N SER A 134 -8.46 9.69 -5.12
CA SER A 134 -8.56 11.10 -5.45
C SER A 134 -7.23 11.80 -5.21
N VAL A 135 -7.03 12.89 -5.93
CA VAL A 135 -5.86 13.76 -5.73
C VAL A 135 -6.23 14.79 -4.67
N ASN A 136 -5.37 14.93 -3.68
CA ASN A 136 -5.57 15.89 -2.60
C ASN A 136 -5.24 17.32 -3.03
#